data_5e7764fc52cbc884dcbb5172c7d51e5c
#
_entry.id   5e7764fc52cbc884dcbb5172c7d51e5c
#
_cell.length_a   1.000
_cell.length_b   1.000
_cell.length_c   1.000
_cell.angle_alpha   90.00
_cell.angle_beta   90.00
_cell.angle_gamma   90.00
#
_symmetry.space_group_name_H-M   'P 1'
#
loop_
_entity.id
_entity.type
_entity.pdbx_description
1 polymer ?
#
loop_
_entity_poly.entity_id
_entity_poly.type
_entity_poly.pdbx_seq_one_letter_code
_entity_poly.pdbx_strand_id
1 'polypeptide(L)'
;MITCEDMIKIALRSGCIVLENGGETYRTEETIVHVAKALGAKTASAFVTPTVIMFSYTDDDDHYHSAIRRVTKSSVNLQKVSQISNLARRLEKRQFTSDLKQVEALLDRIEKAPVNSNWLVCFGAALNSFCFAFMLGGHFLEAVFSFVIGLILRIALLGISHFPLGSFVTSMFSGGFIAIFAWLVGTIGKNVGFDVSSFVVMIATLMQVVPGLAIVNGIRDIISGDLVSGTARIMDAFMIAAGLSTGAVTIFMIMSKLIG
;
A
#
# COMPACT_ATOMS: atom_id res chain seq x y z
N MET A 1 13.64 -27.02 -22.35
CA MET A 1 14.17 -25.74 -22.86
C MET A 1 13.17 -24.67 -22.41
N ILE A 2 13.62 -23.61 -21.80
CA ILE A 2 12.76 -22.51 -21.35
C ILE A 2 12.41 -21.71 -22.60
N THR A 3 11.10 -21.47 -22.85
CA THR A 3 10.71 -20.63 -23.99
C THR A 3 10.87 -19.16 -23.63
N CYS A 4 11.08 -18.30 -24.66
CA CYS A 4 11.15 -16.84 -24.45
C CYS A 4 9.88 -16.30 -23.79
N GLU A 5 8.72 -16.84 -24.14
CA GLU A 5 7.44 -16.45 -23.54
C GLU A 5 7.35 -16.81 -22.06
N ASP A 6 7.84 -17.99 -21.66
CA ASP A 6 7.82 -18.41 -20.25
C ASP A 6 8.73 -17.54 -19.40
N MET A 7 9.91 -17.18 -19.91
CA MET A 7 10.84 -16.28 -19.22
C MET A 7 10.22 -14.91 -18.99
N ILE A 8 9.65 -14.31 -20.04
CA ILE A 8 8.96 -13.01 -19.94
C ILE A 8 7.82 -13.09 -18.93
N LYS A 9 6.98 -14.12 -19.04
CA LYS A 9 5.82 -14.31 -18.17
C LYS A 9 6.21 -14.40 -16.70
N ILE A 10 7.21 -15.23 -16.36
CA ILE A 10 7.63 -15.46 -14.98
C ILE A 10 8.32 -14.22 -14.42
N ALA A 11 9.23 -13.60 -15.17
CA ALA A 11 9.95 -12.41 -14.73
C ALA A 11 8.99 -11.22 -14.48
N LEU A 12 8.11 -10.91 -15.45
CA LEU A 12 7.13 -9.85 -15.30
C LEU A 12 6.12 -10.14 -14.18
N ARG A 13 5.67 -11.40 -14.05
CA ARG A 13 4.74 -11.78 -12.99
C ARG A 13 5.36 -11.60 -11.61
N SER A 14 6.62 -11.95 -11.45
CA SER A 14 7.36 -11.75 -10.20
C SER A 14 7.43 -10.26 -9.84
N GLY A 15 7.78 -9.40 -10.80
CA GLY A 15 7.80 -7.95 -10.60
C GLY A 15 6.41 -7.38 -10.30
N CYS A 16 5.37 -7.82 -11.02
CA CYS A 16 4.00 -7.37 -10.76
C CYS A 16 3.57 -7.68 -9.32
N ILE A 17 3.84 -8.88 -8.81
CA ILE A 17 3.48 -9.24 -7.44
C ILE A 17 4.19 -8.32 -6.44
N VAL A 18 5.46 -7.97 -6.65
CA VAL A 18 6.19 -7.04 -5.79
C VAL A 18 5.57 -5.65 -5.84
N LEU A 19 5.37 -5.11 -7.04
CA LEU A 19 4.88 -3.74 -7.24
C LEU A 19 3.43 -3.57 -6.76
N GLU A 20 2.53 -4.50 -7.12
CA GLU A 20 1.12 -4.50 -6.72
C GLU A 20 0.92 -4.60 -5.20
N ASN A 21 1.91 -5.10 -4.45
CA ASN A 21 1.83 -5.30 -3.01
C ASN A 21 2.67 -4.30 -2.20
N GLY A 22 3.03 -3.15 -2.79
CA GLY A 22 3.69 -2.05 -2.10
C GLY A 22 5.21 -2.16 -2.03
N GLY A 23 5.81 -2.96 -2.91
CA GLY A 23 7.26 -3.00 -3.08
C GLY A 23 7.82 -1.72 -3.69
N GLU A 24 9.07 -1.46 -3.41
CA GLU A 24 9.85 -0.34 -3.94
C GLU A 24 10.16 -0.57 -5.42
N THR A 25 10.30 0.49 -6.19
CA THR A 25 10.58 0.43 -7.64
C THR A 25 11.87 -0.32 -7.92
N TYR A 26 12.97 0.08 -7.30
CA TYR A 26 14.28 -0.55 -7.50
C TYR A 26 14.28 -2.05 -7.11
N ARG A 27 13.56 -2.42 -6.05
CA ARG A 27 13.43 -3.82 -5.62
C ARG A 27 12.64 -4.65 -6.62
N THR A 28 11.65 -4.03 -7.26
CA THR A 28 10.88 -4.68 -8.33
C THR A 28 11.78 -4.94 -9.54
N GLU A 29 12.59 -3.97 -9.96
CA GLU A 29 13.56 -4.10 -11.04
C GLU A 29 14.59 -5.18 -10.74
N GLU A 30 15.20 -5.13 -9.56
CA GLU A 30 16.15 -6.13 -9.08
C GLU A 30 15.53 -7.54 -9.11
N THR A 31 14.31 -7.70 -8.62
CA THR A 31 13.61 -8.99 -8.61
C THR A 31 13.41 -9.53 -10.03
N ILE A 32 12.99 -8.69 -10.98
CA ILE A 32 12.78 -9.08 -12.37
C ILE A 32 14.10 -9.54 -12.99
N VAL A 33 15.16 -8.75 -12.81
CA VAL A 33 16.50 -9.05 -13.36
C VAL A 33 17.07 -10.34 -12.78
N HIS A 34 16.97 -10.54 -11.45
CA HIS A 34 17.44 -11.76 -10.79
C HIS A 34 16.70 -13.00 -11.28
N VAL A 35 15.37 -12.92 -11.40
CA VAL A 35 14.54 -14.02 -11.92
C VAL A 35 14.91 -14.33 -13.37
N ALA A 36 15.04 -13.31 -14.24
CA ALA A 36 15.39 -13.50 -15.64
C ALA A 36 16.78 -14.16 -15.80
N LYS A 37 17.80 -13.69 -15.08
CA LYS A 37 19.15 -14.26 -15.08
C LYS A 37 19.17 -15.69 -14.57
N ALA A 38 18.40 -15.97 -13.51
CA ALA A 38 18.30 -17.34 -12.98
C ALA A 38 17.63 -18.31 -13.96
N LEU A 39 16.79 -17.81 -14.86
CA LEU A 39 16.13 -18.59 -15.92
C LEU A 39 16.97 -18.69 -17.21
N GLY A 40 18.16 -18.07 -17.27
CA GLY A 40 19.08 -18.20 -18.39
C GLY A 40 19.19 -16.97 -19.29
N ALA A 41 18.69 -15.79 -18.88
CA ALA A 41 18.94 -14.56 -19.61
C ALA A 41 20.43 -14.16 -19.54
N LYS A 42 21.07 -13.94 -20.70
CA LYS A 42 22.46 -13.46 -20.79
C LYS A 42 22.59 -12.06 -20.20
N THR A 43 21.70 -11.17 -20.58
CA THR A 43 21.53 -9.86 -19.96
C THR A 43 20.04 -9.60 -19.71
N ALA A 44 19.73 -8.82 -18.68
CA ALA A 44 18.37 -8.45 -18.38
C ALA A 44 18.35 -7.04 -17.81
N SER A 45 17.35 -6.25 -18.21
CA SER A 45 17.09 -4.89 -17.74
C SER A 45 15.59 -4.70 -17.53
N ALA A 46 15.24 -3.98 -16.50
CA ALA A 46 13.87 -3.61 -16.23
C ALA A 46 13.79 -2.12 -15.90
N PHE A 47 12.73 -1.47 -16.33
CA PHE A 47 12.36 -0.13 -15.93
C PHE A 47 10.95 -0.16 -15.39
N VAL A 48 10.78 0.30 -14.16
CA VAL A 48 9.53 0.18 -13.42
C VAL A 48 9.03 1.55 -12.99
N THR A 49 7.75 1.77 -13.21
CA THR A 49 7.00 2.88 -12.62
C THR A 49 5.82 2.32 -11.83
N PRO A 50 5.12 3.07 -10.98
CA PRO A 50 3.97 2.56 -10.22
C PRO A 50 2.87 1.93 -11.07
N THR A 51 2.80 2.24 -12.37
CA THR A 51 1.72 1.81 -13.27
C THR A 51 2.19 0.96 -14.45
N VAL A 52 3.51 0.86 -14.70
CA VAL A 52 4.05 0.15 -15.87
C VAL A 52 5.37 -0.52 -15.51
N ILE A 53 5.55 -1.73 -15.99
CA ILE A 53 6.82 -2.46 -16.01
C ILE A 53 7.22 -2.64 -17.46
N MET A 54 8.41 -2.16 -17.81
CA MET A 54 9.10 -2.45 -19.07
C MET A 54 10.24 -3.40 -18.77
N PHE A 55 10.33 -4.49 -19.51
CA PHE A 55 11.35 -5.51 -19.32
C PHE A 55 11.96 -5.88 -20.65
N SER A 56 13.28 -6.00 -20.68
CA SER A 56 14.03 -6.52 -21.83
C SER A 56 15.14 -7.45 -21.36
N TYR A 57 15.44 -8.44 -22.18
CA TYR A 57 16.55 -9.35 -21.96
C TYR A 57 17.14 -9.83 -23.28
N THR A 58 18.37 -10.33 -23.23
CA THR A 58 19.05 -10.96 -24.36
C THR A 58 19.19 -12.46 -24.06
N ASP A 59 18.88 -13.31 -25.02
CA ASP A 59 19.09 -14.74 -24.94
C ASP A 59 20.53 -15.14 -25.29
N ASP A 60 20.85 -16.43 -25.28
CA ASP A 60 22.18 -16.95 -25.59
C ASP A 60 22.59 -16.70 -27.05
N ASP A 61 21.62 -16.58 -27.96
CA ASP A 61 21.81 -16.31 -29.39
C ASP A 61 21.88 -14.80 -29.70
N ASP A 62 21.99 -13.94 -28.69
CA ASP A 62 22.05 -12.49 -28.79
C ASP A 62 20.77 -11.84 -29.37
N HIS A 63 19.63 -12.54 -29.33
CA HIS A 63 18.35 -11.92 -29.70
C HIS A 63 17.77 -11.10 -28.55
N TYR A 64 17.27 -9.91 -28.89
CA TYR A 64 16.62 -9.02 -27.94
C TYR A 64 15.13 -9.29 -27.84
N HIS A 65 14.67 -9.54 -26.62
CA HIS A 65 13.26 -9.71 -26.29
C HIS A 65 12.82 -8.60 -25.35
N SER A 66 11.65 -8.02 -25.61
CA SER A 66 11.09 -6.98 -24.74
C SER A 66 9.60 -7.17 -24.53
N ALA A 67 9.11 -6.76 -23.37
CA ALA A 67 7.69 -6.76 -23.06
C ALA A 67 7.33 -5.62 -22.12
N ILE A 68 6.10 -5.15 -22.25
CA ILE A 68 5.53 -4.09 -21.40
C ILE A 68 4.31 -4.66 -20.70
N ARG A 69 4.19 -4.40 -19.41
CA ARG A 69 3.02 -4.78 -18.62
C ARG A 69 2.48 -3.61 -17.83
N ARG A 70 1.20 -3.34 -17.99
CA ARG A 70 0.50 -2.34 -17.19
C ARG A 70 0.11 -2.92 -15.84
N VAL A 71 0.32 -2.15 -14.79
CA VAL A 71 -0.06 -2.48 -13.41
C VAL A 71 -1.18 -1.53 -13.01
N THR A 72 -2.31 -2.10 -12.63
CA THR A 72 -3.53 -1.32 -12.27
C THR A 72 -3.96 -1.55 -10.85
N LYS A 73 -3.44 -2.62 -10.23
CA LYS A 73 -3.74 -2.96 -8.83
C LYS A 73 -2.69 -2.36 -7.92
N SER A 74 -3.14 -1.78 -6.81
CA SER A 74 -2.26 -1.30 -5.75
C SER A 74 -2.85 -1.75 -4.41
N SER A 75 -2.04 -2.46 -3.65
CA SER A 75 -2.38 -2.94 -2.31
C SER A 75 -1.11 -2.93 -1.45
N VAL A 76 -1.24 -3.22 -0.17
CA VAL A 76 -0.08 -3.34 0.72
C VAL A 76 -0.08 -4.73 1.35
N ASN A 77 0.83 -5.59 0.88
CA ASN A 77 1.08 -6.91 1.46
C ASN A 77 2.58 -7.24 1.43
N LEU A 78 3.28 -6.74 2.43
CA LEU A 78 4.74 -6.89 2.55
C LEU A 78 5.17 -8.36 2.71
N GLN A 79 4.28 -9.24 3.15
CA GLN A 79 4.56 -10.68 3.22
C GLN A 79 4.75 -11.27 1.82
N LYS A 80 3.89 -10.91 0.85
CA LYS A 80 4.04 -11.33 -0.54
C LYS A 80 5.32 -10.78 -1.15
N VAL A 81 5.64 -9.50 -0.90
CA VAL A 81 6.90 -8.88 -1.32
C VAL A 81 8.11 -9.65 -0.80
N SER A 82 8.11 -10.00 0.49
CA SER A 82 9.19 -10.79 1.12
C SER A 82 9.30 -12.19 0.51
N GLN A 83 8.18 -12.87 0.26
CA GLN A 83 8.16 -14.21 -0.33
C GLN A 83 8.74 -14.22 -1.74
N ILE A 84 8.38 -13.23 -2.58
CA ILE A 84 8.92 -13.11 -3.95
C ILE A 84 10.41 -12.77 -3.91
N SER A 85 10.85 -11.83 -3.07
CA SER A 85 12.26 -11.49 -2.92
C SER A 85 13.09 -12.69 -2.47
N ASN A 86 12.54 -13.53 -1.58
CA ASN A 86 13.20 -14.77 -1.16
C ASN A 86 13.25 -15.82 -2.30
N LEU A 87 12.17 -15.92 -3.11
CA LEU A 87 12.13 -16.79 -4.27
C LEU A 87 13.21 -16.38 -5.29
N ALA A 88 13.29 -15.08 -5.63
CA ALA A 88 14.30 -14.56 -6.57
C ALA A 88 15.73 -14.90 -6.12
N ARG A 89 16.07 -14.67 -4.84
CA ARG A 89 17.38 -15.02 -4.27
C ARG A 89 17.68 -16.51 -4.28
N ARG A 90 16.68 -17.38 -4.08
CA ARG A 90 16.84 -18.84 -4.14
C ARG A 90 17.09 -19.31 -5.56
N LEU A 91 16.40 -18.72 -6.53
CA LEU A 91 16.61 -19.01 -7.95
C LEU A 91 18.03 -18.63 -8.37
N GLU A 92 18.50 -17.44 -8.01
CA GLU A 92 19.84 -16.95 -8.32
C GLU A 92 20.95 -17.88 -7.75
N LYS A 93 20.79 -18.35 -6.51
CA LYS A 93 21.74 -19.27 -5.86
C LYS A 93 21.68 -20.70 -6.40
N ARG A 94 20.91 -20.97 -7.44
CA ARG A 94 20.66 -22.31 -7.99
C ARG A 94 20.26 -23.35 -6.93
N GLN A 95 19.64 -22.89 -5.84
CA GLN A 95 19.12 -23.77 -4.79
C GLN A 95 17.81 -24.44 -5.19
N PHE A 96 17.29 -24.10 -6.34
CA PHE A 96 16.11 -24.70 -6.95
C PHE A 96 16.49 -25.30 -8.30
N THR A 97 16.03 -26.51 -8.56
CA THR A 97 16.04 -27.09 -9.90
C THR A 97 15.20 -26.19 -10.81
N SER A 98 15.73 -25.83 -11.98
CA SER A 98 15.12 -24.91 -12.96
C SER A 98 13.84 -25.49 -13.61
N ASP A 99 13.00 -26.20 -12.85
CA ASP A 99 11.71 -26.67 -13.34
C ASP A 99 10.73 -25.51 -13.31
N LEU A 100 10.44 -24.96 -14.49
CA LEU A 100 9.50 -23.85 -14.70
C LEU A 100 8.15 -24.08 -14.01
N LYS A 101 7.65 -25.31 -14.04
CA LYS A 101 6.36 -25.67 -13.41
C LYS A 101 6.40 -25.47 -11.90
N GLN A 102 7.54 -25.73 -11.27
CA GLN A 102 7.68 -25.49 -9.83
C GLN A 102 7.73 -23.99 -9.51
N VAL A 103 8.42 -23.19 -10.34
CA VAL A 103 8.46 -21.72 -10.17
C VAL A 103 7.07 -21.13 -10.38
N GLU A 104 6.35 -21.52 -11.42
CA GLU A 104 4.96 -21.09 -11.65
C GLU A 104 4.04 -21.47 -10.48
N ALA A 105 4.12 -22.70 -10.00
CA ALA A 105 3.33 -23.17 -8.86
C ALA A 105 3.61 -22.37 -7.57
N LEU A 106 4.89 -21.98 -7.35
CA LEU A 106 5.26 -21.11 -6.23
C LEU A 106 4.71 -19.70 -6.39
N LEU A 107 4.80 -19.12 -7.60
CA LEU A 107 4.20 -17.81 -7.90
C LEU A 107 2.68 -17.86 -7.70
N ASP A 108 2.02 -18.91 -8.18
CA ASP A 108 0.59 -19.14 -7.97
C ASP A 108 0.22 -19.20 -6.48
N ARG A 109 1.02 -19.93 -5.71
CA ARG A 109 0.82 -20.04 -4.26
C ARG A 109 0.97 -18.70 -3.55
N ILE A 110 1.98 -17.91 -3.93
CA ILE A 110 2.22 -16.58 -3.33
C ILE A 110 1.10 -15.61 -3.73
N GLU A 111 0.70 -15.61 -5.00
CA GLU A 111 -0.34 -14.72 -5.50
C GLU A 111 -1.71 -15.02 -4.87
N LYS A 112 -2.05 -16.31 -4.75
CA LYS A 112 -3.31 -16.80 -4.15
C LYS A 112 -3.25 -16.88 -2.62
N ALA A 113 -2.10 -16.60 -1.99
CA ALA A 113 -1.98 -16.64 -0.55
C ALA A 113 -3.06 -15.75 0.09
N PRO A 114 -3.78 -16.27 1.10
CA PRO A 114 -4.87 -15.54 1.71
C PRO A 114 -4.35 -14.22 2.29
N VAL A 115 -5.08 -13.16 2.04
CA VAL A 115 -4.89 -11.89 2.73
C VAL A 115 -5.32 -12.11 4.18
N ASN A 116 -4.70 -11.40 5.14
CA ASN A 116 -5.12 -11.46 6.53
C ASN A 116 -6.64 -11.31 6.66
N SER A 117 -7.23 -12.02 7.62
CA SER A 117 -8.66 -11.93 7.90
C SER A 117 -9.07 -10.46 8.06
N ASN A 118 -10.19 -10.08 7.44
CA ASN A 118 -10.73 -8.71 7.54
C ASN A 118 -10.87 -8.25 8.99
N TRP A 119 -11.20 -9.16 9.91
CA TRP A 119 -11.27 -8.88 11.33
C TRP A 119 -9.91 -8.46 11.92
N LEU A 120 -8.85 -9.17 11.57
CA LEU A 120 -7.50 -8.83 12.04
C LEU A 120 -7.04 -7.47 11.49
N VAL A 121 -7.39 -7.17 10.24
CA VAL A 121 -7.09 -5.87 9.61
C VAL A 121 -7.86 -4.74 10.31
N CYS A 122 -9.14 -4.95 10.63
CA CYS A 122 -9.94 -3.97 11.36
C CYS A 122 -9.42 -3.74 12.78
N PHE A 123 -9.10 -4.81 13.49
CA PHE A 123 -8.54 -4.72 14.83
C PHE A 123 -7.17 -4.03 14.83
N GLY A 124 -6.29 -4.36 13.88
CA GLY A 124 -4.99 -3.70 13.72
C GLY A 124 -5.11 -2.20 13.44
N ALA A 125 -6.07 -1.79 12.59
CA ALA A 125 -6.33 -0.38 12.31
C ALA A 125 -6.87 0.37 13.55
N ALA A 126 -7.76 -0.26 14.30
CA ALA A 126 -8.27 0.29 15.55
C ALA A 126 -7.17 0.43 16.62
N LEU A 127 -6.33 -0.60 16.77
CA LEU A 127 -5.20 -0.58 17.69
C LEU A 127 -4.17 0.48 17.30
N ASN A 128 -3.95 0.69 16.00
CA ASN A 128 -3.11 1.78 15.50
C ASN A 128 -3.63 3.14 16.01
N SER A 129 -4.92 3.45 15.82
CA SER A 129 -5.53 4.70 16.32
C SER A 129 -5.42 4.83 17.84
N PHE A 130 -5.61 3.73 18.57
CA PHE A 130 -5.44 3.70 20.02
C PHE A 130 -4.02 4.11 20.46
N CYS A 131 -3.00 3.49 19.85
CA CYS A 131 -1.60 3.76 20.17
C CYS A 131 -1.22 5.20 19.80
N PHE A 132 -1.68 5.70 18.65
CA PHE A 132 -1.40 7.07 18.25
C PHE A 132 -2.01 8.11 19.17
N ALA A 133 -3.16 7.84 19.79
CA ALA A 133 -3.73 8.75 20.79
C ALA A 133 -2.78 8.98 21.96
N PHE A 134 -2.14 7.93 22.48
CA PHE A 134 -1.11 8.07 23.52
C PHE A 134 0.14 8.79 23.02
N MET A 135 0.59 8.50 21.81
CA MET A 135 1.75 9.19 21.22
C MET A 135 1.53 10.70 21.09
N LEU A 136 0.28 11.12 20.91
CA LEU A 136 -0.12 12.54 20.84
C LEU A 136 -0.37 13.16 22.22
N GLY A 137 -0.08 12.46 23.30
CA GLY A 137 -0.29 12.94 24.67
C GLY A 137 -1.73 12.83 25.17
N GLY A 138 -2.58 12.06 24.49
CA GLY A 138 -3.96 11.81 24.91
C GLY A 138 -4.04 10.87 26.11
N HIS A 139 -5.14 11.00 26.86
CA HIS A 139 -5.47 10.13 27.98
C HIS A 139 -6.15 8.83 27.52
N PHE A 140 -6.43 7.95 28.44
CA PHE A 140 -7.02 6.65 28.14
C PHE A 140 -8.39 6.75 27.43
N LEU A 141 -9.19 7.76 27.75
CA LEU A 141 -10.49 7.95 27.12
C LEU A 141 -10.37 8.32 25.64
N GLU A 142 -9.46 9.25 25.28
CA GLU A 142 -9.19 9.58 23.87
C GLU A 142 -8.70 8.35 23.10
N ALA A 143 -7.85 7.53 23.71
CA ALA A 143 -7.37 6.32 23.09
C ALA A 143 -8.51 5.31 22.82
N VAL A 144 -9.43 5.12 23.77
CA VAL A 144 -10.59 4.25 23.59
C VAL A 144 -11.53 4.76 22.50
N PHE A 145 -11.82 6.06 22.48
CA PHE A 145 -12.65 6.66 21.42
C PHE A 145 -11.97 6.55 20.05
N SER A 146 -10.67 6.81 19.97
CA SER A 146 -9.90 6.63 18.73
C SER A 146 -9.93 5.20 18.22
N PHE A 147 -9.86 4.22 19.13
CA PHE A 147 -10.01 2.81 18.81
C PHE A 147 -11.37 2.50 18.17
N VAL A 148 -12.45 2.94 18.83
CA VAL A 148 -13.82 2.68 18.36
C VAL A 148 -14.08 3.33 17.01
N ILE A 149 -13.71 4.63 16.85
CA ILE A 149 -13.87 5.35 15.59
C ILE A 149 -13.02 4.73 14.50
N GLY A 150 -11.77 4.36 14.80
CA GLY A 150 -10.87 3.68 13.88
C GLY A 150 -11.40 2.33 13.40
N LEU A 151 -12.02 1.56 14.30
CA LEU A 151 -12.67 0.28 13.98
C LEU A 151 -13.84 0.49 13.01
N ILE A 152 -14.74 1.41 13.34
CA ILE A 152 -15.93 1.69 12.52
C ILE A 152 -15.52 2.23 11.15
N LEU A 153 -14.56 3.15 11.10
CA LEU A 153 -14.03 3.68 9.85
C LEU A 153 -13.47 2.55 8.97
N ARG A 154 -12.69 1.63 9.55
CA ARG A 154 -12.11 0.52 8.78
C ARG A 154 -13.16 -0.40 8.20
N ILE A 155 -14.20 -0.70 8.97
CA ILE A 155 -15.35 -1.48 8.50
C ILE A 155 -16.07 -0.74 7.35
N ALA A 156 -16.30 0.57 7.49
CA ALA A 156 -16.91 1.39 6.45
C ALA A 156 -16.08 1.40 5.17
N LEU A 157 -14.75 1.52 5.27
CA LEU A 157 -13.83 1.48 4.14
C LEU A 157 -13.81 0.12 3.42
N LEU A 158 -13.95 -0.98 4.16
CA LEU A 158 -14.12 -2.30 3.54
C LEU A 158 -15.41 -2.39 2.73
N GLY A 159 -16.49 -1.77 3.21
CA GLY A 159 -17.74 -1.67 2.44
C GLY A 159 -17.59 -0.82 1.17
N ILE A 160 -16.91 0.32 1.29
CA ILE A 160 -16.68 1.25 0.18
C ILE A 160 -15.71 0.67 -0.87
N SER A 161 -14.80 -0.21 -0.49
CA SER A 161 -13.82 -0.82 -1.41
C SER A 161 -14.43 -1.60 -2.58
N HIS A 162 -15.72 -1.91 -2.53
CA HIS A 162 -16.46 -2.53 -3.63
C HIS A 162 -16.82 -1.53 -4.75
N PHE A 163 -16.74 -0.24 -4.48
CA PHE A 163 -17.01 0.81 -5.47
C PHE A 163 -15.68 1.31 -6.06
N PRO A 164 -15.60 1.55 -7.38
CA PRO A 164 -14.40 2.05 -8.04
C PRO A 164 -14.21 3.56 -7.79
N LEU A 165 -14.06 3.95 -6.55
CA LEU A 165 -13.82 5.34 -6.15
C LEU A 165 -12.32 5.63 -6.19
N GLY A 166 -11.95 6.82 -6.67
CA GLY A 166 -10.56 7.27 -6.65
C GLY A 166 -10.05 7.55 -5.23
N SER A 167 -8.72 7.51 -5.03
CA SER A 167 -8.06 7.72 -3.73
C SER A 167 -8.50 9.03 -3.05
N PHE A 168 -8.64 10.11 -3.83
CA PHE A 168 -9.09 11.42 -3.32
C PHE A 168 -10.49 11.35 -2.68
N VAL A 169 -11.47 10.75 -3.39
CA VAL A 169 -12.86 10.67 -2.91
C VAL A 169 -12.98 9.78 -1.66
N THR A 170 -12.29 8.65 -1.67
CA THR A 170 -12.25 7.74 -0.51
C THR A 170 -11.62 8.42 0.70
N SER A 171 -10.56 9.21 0.48
CA SER A 171 -9.90 9.96 1.54
C SER A 171 -10.76 11.11 2.06
N MET A 172 -11.47 11.82 1.17
CA MET A 172 -12.41 12.88 1.56
C MET A 172 -13.54 12.32 2.43
N PHE A 173 -14.10 11.18 2.07
CA PHE A 173 -15.06 10.48 2.91
C PHE A 173 -14.47 10.12 4.28
N SER A 174 -13.25 9.58 4.31
CA SER A 174 -12.57 9.21 5.56
C SER A 174 -12.34 10.42 6.47
N GLY A 175 -11.85 11.52 5.92
CA GLY A 175 -11.62 12.77 6.67
C GLY A 175 -12.91 13.35 7.24
N GLY A 176 -13.97 13.40 6.44
CA GLY A 176 -15.29 13.85 6.90
C GLY A 176 -15.88 12.94 7.98
N PHE A 177 -15.81 11.63 7.80
CA PHE A 177 -16.25 10.65 8.78
C PHE A 177 -15.55 10.83 10.13
N ILE A 178 -14.21 10.90 10.11
CA ILE A 178 -13.43 11.09 11.33
C ILE A 178 -13.79 12.41 12.02
N ALA A 179 -13.95 13.50 11.26
CA ALA A 179 -14.28 14.82 11.81
C ALA A 179 -15.65 14.81 12.51
N ILE A 180 -16.67 14.17 11.93
CA ILE A 180 -18.00 14.03 12.55
C ILE A 180 -17.89 13.32 13.90
N PHE A 181 -17.27 12.14 13.92
CA PHE A 181 -17.22 11.33 15.13
C PHE A 181 -16.32 11.94 16.20
N ALA A 182 -15.19 12.54 15.84
CA ALA A 182 -14.31 13.23 16.79
C ALA A 182 -15.03 14.45 17.42
N TRP A 183 -15.79 15.20 16.63
CA TRP A 183 -16.60 16.31 17.12
C TRP A 183 -17.69 15.83 18.07
N LEU A 184 -18.43 14.76 17.71
CA LEU A 184 -19.46 14.17 18.58
C LEU A 184 -18.89 13.74 19.92
N VAL A 185 -17.75 13.06 19.93
CA VAL A 185 -17.09 12.61 21.15
C VAL A 185 -16.69 13.78 22.03
N GLY A 186 -16.13 14.86 21.46
CA GLY A 186 -15.77 16.05 22.24
C GLY A 186 -16.98 16.79 22.82
N THR A 187 -18.08 16.84 22.05
CA THR A 187 -19.32 17.48 22.52
C THR A 187 -20.00 16.68 23.63
N ILE A 188 -20.10 15.35 23.44
CA ILE A 188 -20.68 14.45 24.45
C ILE A 188 -19.78 14.42 25.71
N GLY A 189 -18.47 14.37 25.55
CA GLY A 189 -17.52 14.38 26.66
C GLY A 189 -17.72 15.60 27.57
N LYS A 190 -17.78 16.78 26.97
CA LYS A 190 -18.05 18.04 27.73
C LYS A 190 -19.35 18.00 28.50
N ASN A 191 -20.42 17.48 27.90
CA ASN A 191 -21.73 17.41 28.54
C ASN A 191 -21.80 16.42 29.71
N VAL A 192 -20.95 15.37 29.67
CA VAL A 192 -20.89 14.33 30.72
C VAL A 192 -19.81 14.65 31.76
N GLY A 193 -19.04 15.73 31.58
CA GLY A 193 -18.00 16.17 32.53
C GLY A 193 -16.65 15.49 32.32
N PHE A 194 -16.43 14.87 31.16
CA PHE A 194 -15.12 14.32 30.75
C PHE A 194 -14.39 15.30 29.84
N ASP A 195 -13.16 15.62 30.19
CA ASP A 195 -12.28 16.43 29.33
C ASP A 195 -11.64 15.54 28.25
N VAL A 196 -12.33 15.45 27.10
CA VAL A 196 -11.89 14.68 25.94
C VAL A 196 -11.52 15.62 24.80
N SER A 197 -10.27 15.59 24.39
CA SER A 197 -9.79 16.38 23.27
C SER A 197 -10.23 15.79 21.92
N SER A 198 -11.22 16.42 21.25
CA SER A 198 -11.63 16.06 19.89
C SER A 198 -10.46 16.07 18.91
N PHE A 199 -9.49 16.96 19.11
CA PHE A 199 -8.32 17.12 18.25
C PHE A 199 -7.40 15.88 18.33
N VAL A 200 -7.14 15.38 19.54
CA VAL A 200 -6.34 14.16 19.74
C VAL A 200 -7.03 12.97 19.09
N VAL A 201 -8.32 12.79 19.35
CA VAL A 201 -9.12 11.70 18.75
C VAL A 201 -9.10 11.76 17.22
N MET A 202 -9.27 12.95 16.65
CA MET A 202 -9.27 13.16 15.21
C MET A 202 -7.92 12.79 14.59
N ILE A 203 -6.82 13.35 15.10
CA ILE A 203 -5.49 13.09 14.52
C ILE A 203 -5.10 11.64 14.70
N ALA A 204 -5.31 11.05 15.89
CA ALA A 204 -5.00 9.65 16.15
C ALA A 204 -5.72 8.70 15.19
N THR A 205 -6.99 8.99 14.89
CA THR A 205 -7.76 8.18 13.94
C THR A 205 -7.32 8.42 12.48
N LEU A 206 -6.93 9.67 12.12
CA LEU A 206 -6.41 9.99 10.79
C LEU A 206 -5.14 9.18 10.45
N MET A 207 -4.30 8.86 11.45
CA MET A 207 -3.04 8.14 11.24
C MET A 207 -3.19 6.76 10.60
N GLN A 208 -4.35 6.12 10.68
CA GLN A 208 -4.59 4.86 9.98
C GLN A 208 -4.81 5.01 8.46
N VAL A 209 -5.15 6.22 7.99
CA VAL A 209 -5.46 6.51 6.58
C VAL A 209 -4.33 7.29 5.91
N VAL A 210 -3.44 7.90 6.69
CA VAL A 210 -2.27 8.63 6.16
C VAL A 210 -1.38 7.67 5.36
N PRO A 211 -1.01 8.03 4.12
CA PRO A 211 -0.29 7.16 3.19
C PRO A 211 1.21 7.09 3.48
N GLY A 212 1.60 6.69 4.71
CA GLY A 212 2.98 6.69 5.17
C GLY A 212 3.93 5.86 4.31
N LEU A 213 3.49 4.66 3.90
CA LEU A 213 4.30 3.78 3.05
C LEU A 213 4.55 4.39 1.66
N ALA A 214 3.54 5.02 1.06
CA ALA A 214 3.68 5.68 -0.23
C ALA A 214 4.67 6.85 -0.16
N ILE A 215 4.61 7.64 0.92
CA ILE A 215 5.55 8.76 1.16
C ILE A 215 6.98 8.24 1.31
N VAL A 216 7.20 7.25 2.18
CA VAL A 216 8.55 6.69 2.43
C VAL A 216 9.12 6.05 1.16
N ASN A 217 8.33 5.26 0.45
CA ASN A 217 8.78 4.64 -0.80
C ASN A 217 9.03 5.70 -1.88
N GLY A 218 8.18 6.74 -1.99
CA GLY A 218 8.38 7.83 -2.93
C GLY A 218 9.67 8.61 -2.66
N ILE A 219 9.98 8.94 -1.42
CA ILE A 219 11.24 9.58 -1.03
C ILE A 219 12.42 8.68 -1.35
N ARG A 220 12.33 7.39 -1.06
CA ARG A 220 13.40 6.42 -1.34
C ARG A 220 13.65 6.28 -2.83
N ASP A 221 12.60 6.17 -3.65
CA ASP A 221 12.70 6.11 -5.11
C ASP A 221 13.41 7.38 -5.64
N ILE A 222 13.06 8.58 -5.14
CA ILE A 222 13.73 9.84 -5.51
C ILE A 222 15.23 9.82 -5.16
N ILE A 223 15.56 9.39 -3.94
CA ILE A 223 16.97 9.30 -3.48
C ILE A 223 17.76 8.30 -4.31
N SER A 224 17.12 7.21 -4.75
CA SER A 224 17.72 6.19 -5.62
C SER A 224 17.85 6.62 -7.08
N GLY A 225 17.34 7.80 -7.46
CA GLY A 225 17.38 8.35 -8.83
C GLY A 225 16.13 8.05 -9.66
N ASP A 226 15.17 7.30 -9.14
CA ASP A 226 13.91 6.97 -9.81
C ASP A 226 12.88 8.10 -9.66
N LEU A 227 13.21 9.27 -10.24
CA LEU A 227 12.43 10.50 -10.08
C LEU A 227 10.98 10.36 -10.55
N VAL A 228 10.73 9.64 -11.65
CA VAL A 228 9.39 9.44 -12.20
C VAL A 228 8.52 8.64 -11.24
N SER A 229 9.02 7.54 -10.71
CA SER A 229 8.32 6.69 -9.77
C SER A 229 8.11 7.40 -8.42
N GLY A 230 9.15 8.03 -7.92
CA GLY A 230 9.10 8.74 -6.64
C GLY A 230 8.12 9.91 -6.65
N THR A 231 8.16 10.75 -7.69
CA THR A 231 7.21 11.87 -7.81
C THR A 231 5.78 11.41 -7.99
N ALA A 232 5.54 10.34 -8.74
CA ALA A 232 4.19 9.78 -8.89
C ALA A 232 3.62 9.29 -7.54
N ARG A 233 4.42 8.59 -6.71
CA ARG A 233 4.00 8.15 -5.37
C ARG A 233 3.76 9.31 -4.41
N ILE A 234 4.61 10.33 -4.43
CA ILE A 234 4.42 11.53 -3.61
C ILE A 234 3.15 12.27 -4.02
N MET A 235 2.87 12.37 -5.33
CA MET A 235 1.64 13.00 -5.81
C MET A 235 0.39 12.23 -5.39
N ASP A 236 0.40 10.90 -5.44
CA ASP A 236 -0.72 10.08 -4.92
C ASP A 236 -0.92 10.30 -3.41
N ALA A 237 0.15 10.31 -2.64
CA ALA A 237 0.11 10.62 -1.22
C ALA A 237 -0.42 12.04 -0.94
N PHE A 238 -0.04 13.02 -1.74
CA PHE A 238 -0.56 14.39 -1.66
C PHE A 238 -2.08 14.45 -1.93
N MET A 239 -2.55 13.73 -2.95
CA MET A 239 -3.98 13.66 -3.27
C MET A 239 -4.79 13.02 -2.14
N ILE A 240 -4.24 11.98 -1.47
CA ILE A 240 -4.85 11.38 -0.28
C ILE A 240 -4.93 12.40 0.86
N ALA A 241 -3.84 13.11 1.16
CA ALA A 241 -3.80 14.12 2.22
C ALA A 241 -4.75 15.29 1.94
N ALA A 242 -4.80 15.77 0.70
CA ALA A 242 -5.72 16.81 0.26
C ALA A 242 -7.20 16.37 0.42
N GLY A 243 -7.51 15.12 0.05
CA GLY A 243 -8.84 14.54 0.26
C GLY A 243 -9.22 14.50 1.73
N LEU A 244 -8.34 13.96 2.60
CA LEU A 244 -8.56 13.91 4.05
C LEU A 244 -8.84 15.29 4.62
N SER A 245 -8.00 16.28 4.28
CA SER A 245 -8.15 17.66 4.77
C SER A 245 -9.44 18.30 4.27
N THR A 246 -9.77 18.14 3.00
CA THR A 246 -11.01 18.68 2.42
C THR A 246 -12.23 18.10 3.11
N GLY A 247 -12.27 16.78 3.34
CA GLY A 247 -13.37 16.13 4.06
C GLY A 247 -13.50 16.62 5.48
N ALA A 248 -12.41 16.70 6.22
CA ALA A 248 -12.40 17.15 7.61
C ALA A 248 -12.83 18.62 7.75
N VAL A 249 -12.27 19.53 6.94
CA VAL A 249 -12.57 20.96 6.97
C VAL A 249 -14.04 21.23 6.59
N THR A 250 -14.54 20.55 5.55
CA THR A 250 -15.94 20.70 5.12
C THR A 250 -16.90 20.39 6.26
N ILE A 251 -16.69 19.26 6.93
CA ILE A 251 -17.54 18.86 8.07
C ILE A 251 -17.39 19.84 9.23
N PHE A 252 -16.17 20.27 9.54
CA PHE A 252 -15.94 21.23 10.63
C PHE A 252 -16.67 22.55 10.38
N MET A 253 -16.66 23.07 9.15
CA MET A 253 -17.39 24.27 8.75
C MET A 253 -18.90 24.10 8.87
N ILE A 254 -19.45 22.93 8.51
CA ILE A 254 -20.87 22.64 8.62
C ILE A 254 -21.27 22.60 10.11
N MET A 255 -20.51 21.89 10.93
CA MET A 255 -20.80 21.75 12.37
C MET A 255 -20.70 23.08 13.12
N SER A 256 -19.71 23.92 12.79
CA SER A 256 -19.58 25.26 13.41
C SER A 256 -20.73 26.19 13.07
N LYS A 257 -21.39 26.05 11.90
CA LYS A 257 -22.58 26.85 11.53
C LYS A 257 -23.88 26.34 12.12
N LEU A 258 -23.96 25.04 12.44
CA LEU A 258 -25.18 24.44 13.00
C LEU A 258 -25.33 24.68 14.51
N ILE A 259 -24.24 24.98 15.21
CA ILE A 259 -24.20 25.02 16.67
C ILE A 259 -23.70 26.36 17.20
N GLY A 260 -23.09 27.20 16.34
CA GLY A 260 -22.81 28.61 16.64
C GLY A 260 -23.92 29.49 16.16
#